data_0fde4aa38b7859a73faf858a9c54d997
#
_entry.id   0fde4aa38b7859a73faf858a9c54d997
#
_cell.length_a   1.000
_cell.length_b   1.000
_cell.length_c   1.000
_cell.angle_alpha   90.00
_cell.angle_beta   90.00
_cell.angle_gamma   90.00
#
_symmetry.space_group_name_H-M   'P 1'
#
loop_
_entity.id
_entity.type
_entity.pdbx_description
1 polymer ?
#
loop_
_entity_poly.entity_id
_entity_poly.type
_entity_poly.pdbx_seq_one_letter_code
_entity_poly.pdbx_strand_id
1 'polypeptide(L)'
;MQPSSNNCYDTGLREECGVFGIYDLDGADVSPSIYYGLSALQHRGQESCGIAVSDTSGPKGHVKSYKGLGLVNEVFKESKLEELSGNIGIGHVRYSTTGSTTVENAQPLVLNYLKGSLALAHNGNLVNAMELREQMENTGAIFHTSIDSEIIAYGIARERVHSKTVEEAILRTVKEIRGAYALVIMSPRKLIGVRDPYGLKPLCIGKRDNAWVLASESCALTSIGAEFVRDVAPGEIVTFDKTGNLKSEFMPVDVKKAHCIFEYIYFARLDSKIDNISVYEARIRGGATLAKTYPVDADLVCGVPDSGLASAKGYSEESGIPFGLAFHKNSYVGRTFIKPTQKERESSVKIKLSVLESVVKGKRIVLVDDSIVRGTTISNLITMLRKAGATEVHVRISSPPFLYPCYFGTDVPSNKQLIASSHSTEEIRQQIGADSLGYMPIEELQNMVGDLPICRACFDSHYPMEVPKQDISALLES
;
A
#
# COMPACT_ATOMS: atom_id res chain seq x y z
N MET A 1 11.89 29.67 12.95
CA MET A 1 10.46 29.47 12.59
C MET A 1 10.15 28.03 12.92
N GLN A 2 9.27 27.76 13.86
CA GLN A 2 8.96 26.39 14.32
C GLN A 2 8.13 25.66 13.26
N PRO A 3 8.38 24.37 12.97
CA PRO A 3 7.49 23.57 12.15
C PRO A 3 6.27 23.17 12.99
N SER A 4 5.12 23.77 12.71
CA SER A 4 3.84 23.38 13.30
C SER A 4 3.24 22.24 12.48
N SER A 5 3.55 21.01 12.83
CA SER A 5 2.90 19.83 12.28
C SER A 5 2.09 19.10 13.36
N ASN A 6 0.89 19.60 13.64
CA ASN A 6 -0.11 18.82 14.34
C ASN A 6 -1.29 18.54 13.38
N ASN A 7 -1.17 17.50 12.57
CA ASN A 7 -2.26 16.94 11.77
C ASN A 7 -3.18 16.12 12.68
N CYS A 8 -4.22 16.73 13.22
CA CYS A 8 -5.12 16.13 14.20
C CYS A 8 -6.20 15.19 13.62
N TYR A 9 -6.15 14.84 12.31
CA TYR A 9 -7.11 13.94 11.63
C TYR A 9 -6.42 12.98 10.67
N ASP A 10 -5.16 12.70 10.92
CA ASP A 10 -4.46 11.60 10.29
C ASP A 10 -4.95 10.31 10.96
N THR A 11 -5.52 9.37 10.21
CA THR A 11 -5.96 8.05 10.70
C THR A 11 -4.80 7.24 11.30
N GLY A 12 -3.59 7.78 11.23
CA GLY A 12 -2.39 7.22 11.85
C GLY A 12 -1.74 6.11 11.05
N LEU A 13 -2.44 5.51 10.11
CA LEU A 13 -1.90 4.58 9.12
C LEU A 13 -1.94 5.24 7.78
N ARG A 14 -0.79 5.25 7.12
CA ARG A 14 -0.65 5.80 5.78
C ARG A 14 -0.52 4.66 4.79
N GLU A 15 -1.10 4.89 3.63
CA GLU A 15 -1.24 3.92 2.56
C GLU A 15 0.13 3.62 1.94
N GLU A 16 0.24 2.47 1.31
CA GLU A 16 1.43 2.03 0.60
C GLU A 16 1.35 2.43 -0.87
N CYS A 17 2.51 2.48 -1.54
CA CYS A 17 2.59 2.75 -2.98
C CYS A 17 1.90 1.67 -3.82
N GLY A 18 1.50 2.02 -5.06
CA GLY A 18 1.01 1.10 -6.06
C GLY A 18 1.85 1.16 -7.33
N VAL A 19 2.21 0.00 -7.88
CA VAL A 19 2.97 -0.15 -9.12
C VAL A 19 2.12 -0.83 -10.19
N PHE A 20 2.32 -0.40 -11.44
CA PHE A 20 1.66 -0.95 -12.61
C PHE A 20 2.63 -0.98 -13.79
N GLY A 21 2.53 -2.00 -14.65
CA GLY A 21 3.31 -2.09 -15.88
C GLY A 21 2.57 -2.88 -16.94
N ILE A 22 2.76 -2.53 -18.21
CA ILE A 22 2.14 -3.22 -19.34
C ILE A 22 3.05 -3.20 -20.56
N TYR A 23 3.08 -4.31 -21.28
CA TYR A 23 3.77 -4.45 -22.56
C TYR A 23 2.83 -5.08 -23.59
N ASP A 24 2.40 -4.27 -24.53
CA ASP A 24 1.58 -4.69 -25.67
C ASP A 24 2.49 -5.09 -26.84
N LEU A 25 2.38 -6.36 -27.26
CA LEU A 25 3.25 -6.94 -28.31
C LEU A 25 2.74 -6.64 -29.71
N ASP A 26 1.48 -6.23 -29.87
CA ASP A 26 0.88 -5.83 -31.13
C ASP A 26 1.17 -4.36 -31.48
N GLY A 27 1.79 -3.63 -30.53
CA GLY A 27 2.19 -2.24 -30.73
C GLY A 27 1.12 -1.20 -30.37
N ALA A 28 0.03 -1.61 -29.70
CA ALA A 28 -1.00 -0.68 -29.26
C ALA A 28 -0.49 0.26 -28.14
N ASP A 29 -1.02 1.48 -28.12
CA ASP A 29 -0.71 2.44 -27.04
C ASP A 29 -1.21 1.97 -25.68
N VAL A 30 -0.31 1.95 -24.69
CA VAL A 30 -0.59 1.46 -23.34
C VAL A 30 -0.88 2.55 -22.34
N SER A 31 -0.69 3.82 -22.67
CA SER A 31 -0.87 4.93 -21.71
C SER A 31 -2.28 5.01 -21.11
N PRO A 32 -3.39 4.76 -21.86
CA PRO A 32 -4.72 4.69 -21.26
C PRO A 32 -4.87 3.53 -20.29
N SER A 33 -4.28 2.38 -20.59
CA SER A 33 -4.33 1.20 -19.70
C SER A 33 -3.59 1.45 -18.40
N ILE A 34 -2.44 2.14 -18.44
CA ILE A 34 -1.69 2.54 -17.25
C ILE A 34 -2.52 3.52 -16.41
N TYR A 35 -3.15 4.50 -17.03
CA TYR A 35 -4.04 5.45 -16.35
C TYR A 35 -5.17 4.75 -15.58
N TYR A 36 -5.87 3.80 -16.21
CA TYR A 36 -6.95 3.05 -15.54
C TYR A 36 -6.41 2.10 -14.46
N GLY A 37 -5.28 1.43 -14.70
CA GLY A 37 -4.62 0.59 -13.71
C GLY A 37 -4.20 1.39 -12.46
N LEU A 38 -3.60 2.58 -12.65
CA LEU A 38 -3.24 3.47 -11.54
C LEU A 38 -4.47 4.04 -10.83
N SER A 39 -5.53 4.36 -11.57
CA SER A 39 -6.80 4.80 -10.97
C SER A 39 -7.42 3.73 -10.08
N ALA A 40 -7.31 2.45 -10.47
CA ALA A 40 -7.73 1.33 -9.64
C ALA A 40 -6.85 1.14 -8.39
N LEU A 41 -5.58 1.53 -8.45
CA LEU A 41 -4.61 1.49 -7.35
C LEU A 41 -4.56 2.80 -6.53
N GLN A 42 -5.41 3.79 -6.82
CA GLN A 42 -5.37 5.11 -6.17
C GLN A 42 -5.51 5.05 -4.64
N HIS A 43 -6.17 4.02 -4.11
CA HIS A 43 -6.29 3.80 -2.67
C HIS A 43 -4.92 3.56 -2.01
N ARG A 44 -3.91 3.09 -2.76
CA ARG A 44 -2.55 2.83 -2.26
C ARG A 44 -1.68 4.10 -2.22
N GLY A 45 -1.96 5.09 -3.06
CA GLY A 45 -1.15 6.33 -3.09
C GLY A 45 -1.94 7.51 -3.61
N GLN A 46 -1.91 8.64 -2.89
CA GLN A 46 -2.72 9.84 -3.20
C GLN A 46 -1.90 11.14 -3.25
N GLU A 47 -0.59 11.09 -3.01
CA GLU A 47 0.25 12.29 -2.95
C GLU A 47 0.87 12.66 -4.30
N SER A 48 1.28 11.65 -5.05
CA SER A 48 1.83 11.85 -6.38
C SER A 48 1.62 10.62 -7.25
N CYS A 49 1.68 10.82 -8.55
CA CYS A 49 1.63 9.74 -9.52
C CYS A 49 2.48 10.05 -10.74
N GLY A 50 2.81 9.02 -11.51
CA GLY A 50 3.58 9.18 -12.73
C GLY A 50 3.42 8.00 -13.68
N ILE A 51 3.70 8.26 -14.95
CA ILE A 51 3.69 7.30 -16.06
C ILE A 51 4.97 7.48 -16.86
N ALA A 52 5.61 6.36 -17.24
CA ALA A 52 6.71 6.31 -18.19
C ALA A 52 6.40 5.29 -19.28
N VAL A 53 6.61 5.65 -20.54
CA VAL A 53 6.32 4.81 -21.72
C VAL A 53 7.48 4.80 -22.70
N SER A 54 7.54 3.76 -23.54
CA SER A 54 8.42 3.67 -24.70
C SER A 54 7.68 3.06 -25.88
N ASP A 55 8.03 3.49 -27.09
CA ASP A 55 7.49 2.96 -28.34
C ASP A 55 8.30 1.78 -28.90
N THR A 56 9.29 1.32 -28.16
CA THR A 56 10.25 0.25 -28.55
C THR A 56 11.04 0.52 -29.84
N SER A 57 10.88 1.69 -30.44
CA SER A 57 11.53 2.06 -31.70
C SER A 57 12.97 2.54 -31.51
N GLY A 58 13.72 2.57 -32.61
CA GLY A 58 15.09 3.08 -32.64
C GLY A 58 16.15 2.18 -31.98
N PRO A 59 17.43 2.46 -32.19
CA PRO A 59 18.53 1.58 -31.73
C PRO A 59 18.73 1.59 -30.22
N LYS A 60 18.47 2.73 -29.53
CA LYS A 60 18.61 2.87 -28.07
C LYS A 60 17.27 2.87 -27.33
N GLY A 61 16.15 3.04 -28.07
CA GLY A 61 14.84 3.33 -27.52
C GLY A 61 14.79 4.73 -26.86
N HIS A 62 13.59 5.19 -26.64
CA HIS A 62 13.34 6.46 -25.95
C HIS A 62 12.24 6.26 -24.90
N VAL A 63 12.47 6.77 -23.69
CA VAL A 63 11.46 6.75 -22.62
C VAL A 63 10.92 8.17 -22.46
N LYS A 64 9.61 8.33 -22.66
CA LYS A 64 8.86 9.53 -22.28
C LYS A 64 8.26 9.33 -20.91
N SER A 65 8.23 10.35 -20.10
CA SER A 65 7.60 10.28 -18.77
C SER A 65 6.97 11.60 -18.37
N TYR A 66 5.92 11.49 -17.58
CA TYR A 66 5.32 12.62 -16.88
C TYR A 66 4.93 12.18 -15.46
N LYS A 67 5.13 13.06 -14.48
CA LYS A 67 4.81 12.83 -13.08
C LYS A 67 4.39 14.14 -12.41
N GLY A 68 3.54 14.03 -11.40
CA GLY A 68 3.03 15.21 -10.70
C GLY A 68 2.50 14.91 -9.31
N LEU A 69 2.28 15.94 -8.53
CA LEU A 69 1.62 15.85 -7.23
C LEU A 69 0.10 15.85 -7.43
N GLY A 70 -0.60 14.99 -6.70
CA GLY A 70 -2.04 14.84 -6.73
C GLY A 70 -2.51 13.47 -7.22
N LEU A 71 -3.82 13.35 -7.39
CA LEU A 71 -4.47 12.12 -7.85
C LEU A 71 -4.25 11.90 -9.34
N VAL A 72 -4.39 10.65 -9.78
CA VAL A 72 -4.18 10.27 -11.19
C VAL A 72 -5.03 11.12 -12.14
N ASN A 73 -6.31 11.36 -11.82
CA ASN A 73 -7.22 12.17 -12.63
C ASN A 73 -6.93 13.68 -12.56
N GLU A 74 -6.17 14.15 -11.57
CA GLU A 74 -5.73 15.54 -11.46
C GLU A 74 -4.47 15.79 -12.30
N VAL A 75 -3.50 14.86 -12.21
CA VAL A 75 -2.20 14.95 -12.88
C VAL A 75 -2.31 14.64 -14.38
N PHE A 76 -3.07 13.60 -14.75
CA PHE A 76 -3.20 13.14 -16.12
C PHE A 76 -4.51 13.60 -16.76
N LYS A 77 -4.46 14.73 -17.47
CA LYS A 77 -5.51 15.16 -18.39
C LYS A 77 -5.30 14.49 -19.75
N GLU A 78 -6.35 14.44 -20.60
CA GLU A 78 -6.33 13.79 -21.91
C GLU A 78 -5.12 14.22 -22.75
N SER A 79 -4.84 15.53 -22.86
CA SER A 79 -3.68 16.03 -23.60
C SER A 79 -2.33 15.51 -23.10
N LYS A 80 -2.20 15.23 -21.79
CA LYS A 80 -0.97 14.65 -21.25
C LYS A 80 -0.81 13.18 -21.55
N LEU A 81 -1.91 12.43 -21.58
CA LEU A 81 -1.90 11.03 -21.98
C LEU A 81 -1.54 10.87 -23.47
N GLU A 82 -2.03 11.75 -24.35
CA GLU A 82 -1.69 11.75 -25.77
C GLU A 82 -0.18 11.97 -26.03
N GLU A 83 0.48 12.78 -25.19
CA GLU A 83 1.94 12.98 -25.26
C GLU A 83 2.74 11.73 -24.87
N LEU A 84 2.13 10.83 -24.08
CA LEU A 84 2.74 9.62 -23.52
C LEU A 84 2.41 8.36 -24.35
N SER A 85 2.51 8.43 -25.68
CA SER A 85 2.26 7.27 -26.54
C SER A 85 3.43 6.30 -26.53
N GLY A 86 3.12 5.00 -26.42
CA GLY A 86 4.06 3.90 -26.48
C GLY A 86 3.36 2.56 -26.24
N ASN A 87 4.02 1.46 -26.62
CA ASN A 87 3.46 0.09 -26.48
C ASN A 87 4.02 -0.68 -25.26
N ILE A 88 4.93 -0.09 -24.52
CA ILE A 88 5.42 -0.57 -23.23
C ILE A 88 5.46 0.60 -22.26
N GLY A 89 5.01 0.39 -21.04
CA GLY A 89 5.03 1.46 -20.03
C GLY A 89 4.84 0.95 -18.61
N ILE A 90 5.20 1.82 -17.67
CA ILE A 90 5.02 1.60 -16.24
C ILE A 90 4.41 2.83 -15.58
N GLY A 91 3.73 2.62 -14.48
CA GLY A 91 3.12 3.68 -13.70
C GLY A 91 3.26 3.46 -12.19
N HIS A 92 3.09 4.53 -11.45
CA HIS A 92 3.21 4.54 -10.00
C HIS A 92 2.20 5.51 -9.37
N VAL A 93 1.63 5.11 -8.25
CA VAL A 93 0.94 5.99 -7.30
C VAL A 93 1.68 5.94 -5.97
N ARG A 94 1.99 7.12 -5.42
CA ARG A 94 2.87 7.25 -4.25
C ARG A 94 2.11 7.76 -3.04
N TYR A 95 2.43 7.15 -1.91
CA TYR A 95 2.30 7.74 -0.59
C TYR A 95 3.69 7.81 0.06
N SER A 96 4.06 8.92 0.71
CA SER A 96 5.42 9.08 1.26
C SER A 96 5.57 8.29 2.55
N THR A 97 6.38 7.24 2.50
CA THR A 97 6.89 6.54 3.68
C THR A 97 8.26 7.09 4.08
N THR A 98 9.05 7.52 3.09
CA THR A 98 10.37 8.15 3.25
C THR A 98 10.53 9.28 2.22
N GLY A 99 11.21 10.36 2.62
CA GLY A 99 11.46 11.53 1.77
C GLY A 99 10.28 12.51 1.69
N SER A 100 10.58 13.74 1.29
CA SER A 100 9.60 14.83 1.18
C SER A 100 8.61 14.61 0.04
N THR A 101 7.41 15.20 0.18
CA THR A 101 6.38 15.21 -0.88
C THR A 101 6.74 16.29 -1.92
N THR A 102 7.63 15.94 -2.85
CA THR A 102 8.05 16.78 -3.97
C THR A 102 7.92 16.02 -5.29
N VAL A 103 7.86 16.74 -6.41
CA VAL A 103 7.74 16.14 -7.75
C VAL A 103 8.99 15.30 -8.08
N GLU A 104 10.16 15.69 -7.58
CA GLU A 104 11.41 14.95 -7.78
C GLU A 104 11.28 13.52 -7.23
N ASN A 105 10.67 13.37 -6.06
CA ASN A 105 10.44 12.10 -5.37
C ASN A 105 9.26 11.28 -5.95
N ALA A 106 8.47 11.85 -6.86
CA ALA A 106 7.45 11.09 -7.56
C ALA A 106 8.08 10.06 -8.51
N GLN A 107 7.43 8.91 -8.64
CA GLN A 107 7.86 7.80 -9.50
C GLN A 107 6.91 7.64 -10.70
N PRO A 108 7.33 6.97 -11.80
CA PRO A 108 8.58 6.23 -12.00
C PRO A 108 9.82 7.12 -12.05
N LEU A 109 10.94 6.58 -11.55
CA LEU A 109 12.26 7.17 -11.78
C LEU A 109 12.75 6.78 -13.18
N VAL A 110 13.18 7.76 -13.97
CA VAL A 110 13.72 7.54 -15.31
C VAL A 110 15.18 7.94 -15.33
N LEU A 111 16.06 6.99 -15.60
CA LEU A 111 17.49 7.16 -15.70
C LEU A 111 17.97 6.94 -17.14
N ASN A 112 18.81 7.83 -17.63
CA ASN A 112 19.57 7.66 -18.88
C ASN A 112 21.04 7.36 -18.54
N TYR A 113 21.54 6.26 -19.03
CA TYR A 113 22.90 5.80 -18.75
C TYR A 113 23.53 5.18 -19.99
N LEU A 114 24.78 4.70 -19.87
CA LEU A 114 25.59 4.23 -21.01
C LEU A 114 24.86 3.19 -21.92
N LYS A 115 24.04 2.31 -21.35
CA LYS A 115 23.35 1.23 -22.07
C LYS A 115 21.94 1.59 -22.56
N GLY A 116 21.48 2.83 -22.34
CA GLY A 116 20.16 3.31 -22.76
C GLY A 116 19.38 3.95 -21.63
N SER A 117 18.07 3.74 -21.60
CA SER A 117 17.18 4.27 -20.57
C SER A 117 16.62 3.14 -19.70
N LEU A 118 16.35 3.44 -18.45
CA LEU A 118 15.71 2.59 -17.46
C LEU A 118 14.62 3.41 -16.76
N ALA A 119 13.43 2.86 -16.61
CA ALA A 119 12.40 3.40 -15.74
C ALA A 119 12.08 2.38 -14.63
N LEU A 120 11.88 2.87 -13.40
CA LEU A 120 11.65 2.04 -12.22
C LEU A 120 10.50 2.60 -11.38
N ALA A 121 9.56 1.75 -11.01
CA ALA A 121 8.52 1.97 -10.03
C ALA A 121 8.69 0.98 -8.88
N HIS A 122 8.64 1.47 -7.64
CA HIS A 122 8.91 0.71 -6.42
C HIS A 122 7.77 0.89 -5.41
N ASN A 123 7.22 -0.22 -4.94
CA ASN A 123 6.39 -0.30 -3.75
C ASN A 123 7.17 -1.03 -2.65
N GLY A 124 7.48 -0.35 -1.57
CA GLY A 124 8.21 -0.91 -0.43
C GLY A 124 9.13 0.08 0.24
N ASN A 125 10.10 -0.46 1.02
CA ASN A 125 11.10 0.33 1.72
C ASN A 125 12.35 -0.52 2.00
N LEU A 126 13.54 0.04 1.75
CA LEU A 126 14.82 -0.59 2.04
C LEU A 126 15.27 -0.27 3.47
N VAL A 127 15.58 -1.30 4.24
CA VAL A 127 16.09 -1.12 5.62
C VAL A 127 17.58 -0.72 5.66
N ASN A 128 18.31 -0.91 4.56
CA ASN A 128 19.73 -0.52 4.44
C ASN A 128 19.94 0.63 3.43
N ALA A 129 18.92 1.43 3.16
CA ALA A 129 18.98 2.52 2.19
C ALA A 129 20.10 3.52 2.49
N MET A 130 20.23 3.97 3.74
CA MET A 130 21.24 4.95 4.14
C MET A 130 22.67 4.41 3.99
N GLU A 131 22.89 3.18 4.41
CA GLU A 131 24.19 2.50 4.25
C GLU A 131 24.61 2.42 2.79
N LEU A 132 23.70 1.98 1.93
CA LEU A 132 23.96 1.87 0.49
C LEU A 132 24.17 3.24 -0.16
N ARG A 133 23.40 4.25 0.24
CA ARG A 133 23.55 5.62 -0.25
C ARG A 133 24.94 6.17 0.07
N GLU A 134 25.36 6.08 1.33
CA GLU A 134 26.68 6.53 1.76
C GLU A 134 27.81 5.82 0.99
N GLN A 135 27.71 4.50 0.82
CA GLN A 135 28.68 3.74 0.03
C GLN A 135 28.76 4.21 -1.43
N MET A 136 27.61 4.50 -2.06
CA MET A 136 27.56 4.99 -3.43
C MET A 136 28.08 6.43 -3.55
N GLU A 137 27.73 7.33 -2.64
CA GLU A 137 28.22 8.72 -2.60
C GLU A 137 29.72 8.77 -2.40
N ASN A 138 30.30 7.91 -1.55
CA ASN A 138 31.73 7.77 -1.38
C ASN A 138 32.49 7.29 -2.65
N THR A 139 31.74 6.69 -3.60
CA THR A 139 32.28 6.33 -4.93
C THR A 139 31.92 7.33 -6.03
N GLY A 140 31.36 8.48 -5.66
CA GLY A 140 31.05 9.59 -6.57
C GLY A 140 29.63 9.58 -7.16
N ALA A 141 28.70 8.80 -6.61
CA ALA A 141 27.31 8.86 -7.01
C ALA A 141 26.69 10.20 -6.59
N ILE A 142 25.84 10.77 -7.45
CA ILE A 142 25.09 12.00 -7.19
C ILE A 142 23.60 11.63 -7.23
N PHE A 143 22.93 11.76 -6.10
CA PHE A 143 21.50 11.53 -5.98
C PHE A 143 20.70 12.81 -6.18
N HIS A 144 19.56 12.70 -6.85
CA HIS A 144 18.65 13.80 -7.14
C HIS A 144 17.39 13.76 -6.27
N THR A 145 17.14 12.62 -5.62
CA THR A 145 15.97 12.40 -4.78
C THR A 145 16.39 11.95 -3.39
N SER A 146 15.47 11.99 -2.44
CA SER A 146 15.66 11.47 -1.09
C SER A 146 15.07 10.06 -0.89
N ILE A 147 14.53 9.42 -1.94
CA ILE A 147 13.89 8.12 -1.85
C ILE A 147 14.87 6.97 -2.10
N ASP A 148 14.64 5.86 -1.44
CA ASP A 148 15.41 4.61 -1.56
C ASP A 148 15.35 3.97 -2.95
N SER A 149 14.28 4.24 -3.71
CA SER A 149 14.10 3.75 -5.07
C SER A 149 15.21 4.22 -6.03
N GLU A 150 15.82 5.40 -5.78
CA GLU A 150 16.95 5.89 -6.59
C GLU A 150 18.21 5.05 -6.34
N ILE A 151 18.39 4.54 -5.11
CA ILE A 151 19.50 3.63 -4.77
C ILE A 151 19.37 2.34 -5.58
N ILE A 152 18.15 1.77 -5.68
CA ILE A 152 17.89 0.58 -6.49
C ILE A 152 18.18 0.86 -7.97
N ALA A 153 17.67 1.96 -8.51
CA ALA A 153 17.83 2.33 -9.90
C ALA A 153 19.31 2.58 -10.26
N TYR A 154 20.03 3.26 -9.35
CA TYR A 154 21.47 3.50 -9.49
C TYR A 154 22.27 2.20 -9.42
N GLY A 155 21.96 1.30 -8.48
CA GLY A 155 22.58 -0.02 -8.36
C GLY A 155 22.44 -0.83 -9.65
N ILE A 156 21.22 -0.89 -10.21
CA ILE A 156 20.96 -1.57 -11.49
C ILE A 156 21.76 -0.95 -12.63
N ALA A 157 21.81 0.39 -12.71
CA ALA A 157 22.59 1.08 -13.75
C ALA A 157 24.08 0.80 -13.64
N ARG A 158 24.64 0.79 -12.42
CA ARG A 158 26.03 0.45 -12.11
C ARG A 158 26.36 -0.99 -12.52
N GLU A 159 25.55 -1.94 -12.06
CA GLU A 159 25.77 -3.36 -12.38
C GLU A 159 25.59 -3.64 -13.87
N ARG A 160 24.70 -2.91 -14.56
CA ARG A 160 24.47 -3.09 -16.00
C ARG A 160 25.68 -2.77 -16.88
N VAL A 161 26.61 -1.96 -16.42
CA VAL A 161 27.88 -1.70 -17.13
C VAL A 161 28.68 -2.99 -17.29
N HIS A 162 28.65 -3.85 -16.28
CA HIS A 162 29.45 -5.09 -16.20
C HIS A 162 28.64 -6.36 -16.50
N SER A 163 27.32 -6.24 -16.69
CA SER A 163 26.41 -7.37 -16.96
C SER A 163 26.07 -7.46 -18.45
N LYS A 164 25.84 -8.68 -18.94
CA LYS A 164 25.42 -8.93 -20.33
C LYS A 164 23.97 -8.51 -20.57
N THR A 165 23.12 -8.71 -19.57
CA THR A 165 21.67 -8.42 -19.64
C THR A 165 21.24 -7.52 -18.49
N VAL A 166 20.04 -6.93 -18.57
CA VAL A 166 19.47 -6.12 -17.48
C VAL A 166 19.02 -7.02 -16.33
N GLU A 167 18.56 -8.23 -16.62
CA GLU A 167 18.16 -9.22 -15.63
C GLU A 167 19.36 -9.61 -14.73
N GLU A 168 20.51 -9.85 -15.34
CA GLU A 168 21.76 -10.12 -14.58
C GLU A 168 22.13 -8.93 -13.69
N ALA A 169 21.99 -7.69 -14.17
CA ALA A 169 22.26 -6.51 -13.36
C ALA A 169 21.27 -6.39 -12.17
N ILE A 170 19.98 -6.67 -12.42
CA ILE A 170 18.95 -6.70 -11.36
C ILE A 170 19.32 -7.79 -10.35
N LEU A 171 19.65 -9.01 -10.80
CA LEU A 171 20.01 -10.12 -9.93
C LEU A 171 21.23 -9.81 -9.04
N ARG A 172 22.18 -9.02 -9.52
CA ARG A 172 23.33 -8.55 -8.73
C ARG A 172 22.92 -7.50 -7.72
N THR A 173 22.10 -6.52 -8.13
CA THR A 173 21.61 -5.44 -7.25
C THR A 173 20.77 -5.96 -6.10
N VAL A 174 19.84 -6.91 -6.36
CA VAL A 174 18.97 -7.46 -5.31
C VAL A 174 19.72 -8.27 -4.23
N LYS A 175 20.97 -8.63 -4.46
CA LYS A 175 21.83 -9.24 -3.43
C LYS A 175 22.34 -8.22 -2.41
N GLU A 176 22.41 -6.94 -2.78
CA GLU A 176 22.93 -5.87 -1.93
C GLU A 176 21.81 -5.20 -1.13
N ILE A 177 20.62 -5.09 -1.71
CA ILE A 177 19.47 -4.43 -1.06
C ILE A 177 18.78 -5.35 -0.05
N ARG A 178 18.40 -4.77 1.09
CA ARG A 178 17.61 -5.44 2.14
C ARG A 178 16.37 -4.63 2.42
N GLY A 179 15.21 -5.28 2.52
CA GLY A 179 13.92 -4.62 2.75
C GLY A 179 12.78 -5.31 2.05
N ALA A 180 11.66 -4.62 1.99
CA ALA A 180 10.47 -5.03 1.24
C ALA A 180 10.42 -4.30 -0.09
N TYR A 181 10.17 -5.03 -1.18
CA TYR A 181 10.03 -4.39 -2.48
C TYR A 181 9.22 -5.22 -3.47
N ALA A 182 8.30 -4.55 -4.15
CA ALA A 182 7.76 -4.96 -5.42
C ALA A 182 8.18 -3.93 -6.46
N LEU A 183 9.01 -4.34 -7.44
CA LEU A 183 9.54 -3.46 -8.46
C LEU A 183 8.87 -3.76 -9.80
N VAL A 184 8.50 -2.72 -10.50
CA VAL A 184 8.18 -2.79 -11.93
C VAL A 184 9.19 -1.93 -12.68
N ILE A 185 9.98 -2.59 -13.51
CA ILE A 185 11.12 -2.01 -14.21
C ILE A 185 10.87 -2.09 -15.71
N MET A 186 11.14 -1.01 -16.42
CA MET A 186 11.06 -0.94 -17.86
C MET A 186 12.40 -0.51 -18.44
N SER A 187 12.92 -1.31 -19.36
CA SER A 187 13.83 -0.81 -20.39
C SER A 187 13.02 -0.55 -21.67
N PRO A 188 13.55 0.13 -22.68
CA PRO A 188 12.77 0.40 -23.90
C PRO A 188 12.17 -0.83 -24.60
N ARG A 189 12.55 -2.05 -24.24
CA ARG A 189 12.11 -3.29 -24.90
C ARG A 189 11.81 -4.45 -23.97
N LYS A 190 11.81 -4.22 -22.65
CA LYS A 190 11.53 -5.26 -21.66
C LYS A 190 10.72 -4.68 -20.52
N LEU A 191 9.71 -5.41 -20.11
CA LEU A 191 8.98 -5.20 -18.86
C LEU A 191 9.45 -6.26 -17.87
N ILE A 192 9.81 -5.84 -16.67
CA ILE A 192 10.39 -6.74 -15.65
C ILE A 192 9.67 -6.48 -14.32
N GLY A 193 9.22 -7.56 -13.68
CA GLY A 193 8.69 -7.55 -12.33
C GLY A 193 9.66 -8.22 -11.37
N VAL A 194 9.83 -7.66 -10.18
CA VAL A 194 10.69 -8.22 -9.14
C VAL A 194 9.94 -8.18 -7.81
N ARG A 195 9.86 -9.32 -7.11
CA ARG A 195 9.27 -9.38 -5.79
C ARG A 195 10.32 -9.76 -4.75
N ASP A 196 10.30 -9.10 -3.58
CA ASP A 196 11.24 -9.38 -2.50
C ASP A 196 11.19 -10.86 -2.07
N PRO A 197 12.29 -11.42 -1.54
CA PRO A 197 12.39 -12.86 -1.25
C PRO A 197 11.49 -13.31 -0.11
N TYR A 198 11.03 -12.41 0.75
CA TYR A 198 10.09 -12.71 1.83
C TYR A 198 8.62 -12.69 1.34
N GLY A 199 8.34 -11.99 0.23
CA GLY A 199 7.00 -11.79 -0.29
C GLY A 199 6.20 -10.73 0.48
N LEU A 200 6.90 -9.77 1.12
CA LEU A 200 6.29 -8.72 1.94
C LEU A 200 5.32 -7.86 1.15
N LYS A 201 5.70 -7.48 -0.09
CA LYS A 201 4.85 -6.69 -0.97
C LYS A 201 4.21 -7.54 -2.06
N PRO A 202 2.92 -7.29 -2.39
CA PRO A 202 2.25 -8.03 -3.44
C PRO A 202 2.68 -7.55 -4.83
N LEU A 203 2.71 -8.49 -5.78
CA LEU A 203 2.88 -8.24 -7.21
C LEU A 203 2.25 -9.38 -7.98
N CYS A 204 1.39 -9.08 -8.95
CA CYS A 204 0.71 -10.08 -9.77
C CYS A 204 0.92 -9.86 -11.28
N ILE A 205 0.71 -10.94 -12.02
CA ILE A 205 0.82 -11.00 -13.49
C ILE A 205 -0.59 -11.14 -14.06
N GLY A 206 -0.88 -10.34 -15.07
CA GLY A 206 -2.08 -10.46 -15.89
C GLY A 206 -1.76 -10.53 -17.37
N LYS A 207 -2.77 -10.91 -18.14
CA LYS A 207 -2.71 -10.95 -19.61
C LYS A 207 -3.99 -10.39 -20.20
N ARG A 208 -3.86 -9.56 -21.23
CA ARG A 208 -4.97 -9.05 -22.03
C ARG A 208 -4.56 -9.16 -23.50
N ASP A 209 -5.20 -10.04 -24.25
CA ASP A 209 -4.82 -10.34 -25.64
C ASP A 209 -3.32 -10.69 -25.73
N ASN A 210 -2.53 -9.93 -26.50
CA ASN A 210 -1.08 -10.07 -26.57
C ASN A 210 -0.30 -9.14 -25.60
N ALA A 211 -0.97 -8.49 -24.65
CA ALA A 211 -0.31 -7.65 -23.67
C ALA A 211 -0.07 -8.39 -22.35
N TRP A 212 1.14 -8.29 -21.82
CA TRP A 212 1.49 -8.70 -20.45
C TRP A 212 1.37 -7.54 -19.48
N VAL A 213 0.84 -7.80 -18.32
CA VAL A 213 0.57 -6.80 -17.27
C VAL A 213 1.19 -7.22 -15.96
N LEU A 214 1.76 -6.25 -15.24
CA LEU A 214 2.21 -6.36 -13.85
C LEU A 214 1.45 -5.34 -13.00
N ALA A 215 0.98 -5.72 -11.83
CA ALA A 215 0.30 -4.82 -10.92
C ALA A 215 0.50 -5.20 -9.45
N SER A 216 0.44 -4.23 -8.55
CA SER A 216 0.43 -4.50 -7.11
C SER A 216 -0.75 -5.37 -6.68
N GLU A 217 -1.93 -5.17 -7.30
CA GLU A 217 -3.16 -5.88 -6.96
C GLU A 217 -3.94 -6.32 -8.21
N SER A 218 -4.67 -7.43 -8.08
CA SER A 218 -5.50 -7.99 -9.17
C SER A 218 -6.66 -7.07 -9.58
N CYS A 219 -7.14 -6.18 -8.70
CA CYS A 219 -8.17 -5.20 -9.05
C CYS A 219 -7.73 -4.26 -10.20
N ALA A 220 -6.42 -3.98 -10.30
CA ALA A 220 -5.88 -3.18 -11.40
C ALA A 220 -5.89 -3.95 -12.73
N LEU A 221 -5.72 -5.27 -12.71
CA LEU A 221 -5.89 -6.12 -13.90
C LEU A 221 -7.34 -6.08 -14.38
N THR A 222 -8.28 -6.30 -13.47
CA THR A 222 -9.73 -6.27 -13.77
C THR A 222 -10.15 -4.93 -14.36
N SER A 223 -9.61 -3.81 -13.87
CA SER A 223 -9.96 -2.46 -14.35
C SER A 223 -9.63 -2.20 -15.82
N ILE A 224 -8.70 -2.95 -16.39
CA ILE A 224 -8.29 -2.84 -17.81
C ILE A 224 -8.74 -4.05 -18.64
N GLY A 225 -9.56 -4.95 -18.09
CA GLY A 225 -10.01 -6.16 -18.76
C GLY A 225 -8.91 -7.23 -18.93
N ALA A 226 -7.86 -7.20 -18.12
CA ALA A 226 -6.84 -8.23 -18.14
C ALA A 226 -7.22 -9.41 -17.22
N GLU A 227 -6.95 -10.63 -17.66
CA GLU A 227 -7.11 -11.83 -16.88
C GLU A 227 -5.95 -12.00 -15.90
N PHE A 228 -6.26 -12.40 -14.66
CA PHE A 228 -5.25 -12.77 -13.66
C PHE A 228 -4.60 -14.09 -14.03
N VAL A 229 -3.27 -14.09 -14.20
CA VAL A 229 -2.50 -15.30 -14.50
C VAL A 229 -2.01 -15.96 -13.21
N ARG A 230 -1.26 -15.24 -12.40
CA ARG A 230 -0.74 -15.65 -11.10
C ARG A 230 -0.07 -14.49 -10.36
N ASP A 231 0.20 -14.69 -9.09
CA ASP A 231 1.12 -13.82 -8.37
C ASP A 231 2.58 -14.07 -8.80
N VAL A 232 3.43 -13.04 -8.69
CA VAL A 232 4.89 -13.20 -8.75
C VAL A 232 5.32 -13.83 -7.44
N ALA A 233 6.06 -14.93 -7.52
CA ALA A 233 6.49 -15.65 -6.32
C ALA A 233 7.53 -14.82 -5.52
N PRO A 234 7.60 -15.00 -4.19
CA PRO A 234 8.67 -14.39 -3.39
C PRO A 234 10.06 -14.75 -3.92
N GLY A 235 10.90 -13.73 -4.15
CA GLY A 235 12.23 -13.87 -4.72
C GLY A 235 12.28 -14.09 -6.24
N GLU A 236 11.15 -13.97 -6.93
CA GLU A 236 11.09 -14.15 -8.38
C GLU A 236 11.32 -12.83 -9.13
N ILE A 237 12.06 -12.94 -10.24
CA ILE A 237 12.25 -11.93 -11.28
C ILE A 237 11.56 -12.44 -12.53
N VAL A 238 10.52 -11.76 -12.98
CA VAL A 238 9.80 -12.08 -14.22
C VAL A 238 10.14 -11.07 -15.31
N THR A 239 10.37 -11.54 -16.52
CA THR A 239 10.73 -10.71 -17.68
C THR A 239 9.85 -11.01 -18.86
N PHE A 240 9.32 -9.96 -19.48
CA PHE A 240 8.60 -9.98 -20.75
C PHE A 240 9.41 -9.21 -21.77
N ASP A 241 9.73 -9.83 -22.89
CA ASP A 241 10.41 -9.22 -24.02
C ASP A 241 9.56 -9.36 -25.31
N LYS A 242 10.09 -8.90 -26.43
CA LYS A 242 9.42 -8.94 -27.73
C LYS A 242 9.02 -10.34 -28.23
N THR A 243 9.52 -11.41 -27.60
CA THR A 243 9.13 -12.80 -27.95
C THR A 243 7.79 -13.19 -27.37
N GLY A 244 7.24 -12.39 -26.43
CA GLY A 244 5.99 -12.68 -25.75
C GLY A 244 6.07 -13.78 -24.69
N ASN A 245 7.24 -14.38 -24.50
CA ASN A 245 7.44 -15.42 -23.50
C ASN A 245 7.69 -14.79 -22.11
N LEU A 246 7.04 -15.35 -21.10
CA LEU A 246 7.36 -15.09 -19.70
C LEU A 246 8.65 -15.87 -19.37
N LYS A 247 9.69 -15.15 -18.97
CA LYS A 247 10.91 -15.72 -18.39
C LYS A 247 10.89 -15.48 -16.89
N SER A 248 11.24 -16.49 -16.14
CA SER A 248 11.26 -16.45 -14.67
C SER A 248 12.62 -16.90 -14.17
N GLU A 249 13.23 -16.08 -13.31
CA GLU A 249 14.48 -16.36 -12.62
C GLU A 249 14.28 -16.13 -11.11
N PHE A 250 14.91 -16.95 -10.27
CA PHE A 250 14.81 -16.81 -8.82
C PHE A 250 16.11 -16.29 -8.21
N MET A 251 15.97 -15.44 -7.21
CA MET A 251 17.09 -15.00 -6.39
C MET A 251 17.67 -16.21 -5.65
N PRO A 252 19.01 -16.36 -5.61
CA PRO A 252 19.67 -17.48 -4.94
C PRO A 252 19.72 -17.23 -3.42
N VAL A 253 18.58 -17.04 -2.79
CA VAL A 253 18.43 -16.81 -1.35
C VAL A 253 17.37 -17.76 -0.79
N ASP A 254 17.69 -18.36 0.35
CA ASP A 254 16.77 -19.21 1.09
C ASP A 254 16.36 -18.50 2.39
N VAL A 255 15.16 -17.94 2.40
CA VAL A 255 14.60 -17.21 3.54
C VAL A 255 13.20 -17.68 3.85
N LYS A 256 12.81 -17.60 5.12
CA LYS A 256 11.45 -17.89 5.53
C LYS A 256 10.52 -16.78 5.00
N LYS A 257 9.53 -17.17 4.20
CA LYS A 257 8.52 -16.24 3.67
C LYS A 257 7.75 -15.56 4.79
N ALA A 258 7.31 -14.31 4.54
CA ALA A 258 6.64 -13.48 5.55
C ALA A 258 5.77 -12.41 4.87
N HIS A 259 4.62 -12.82 4.32
CA HIS A 259 3.68 -11.93 3.65
C HIS A 259 3.09 -10.92 4.63
N CYS A 260 2.98 -9.65 4.26
CA CYS A 260 2.42 -8.63 5.14
C CYS A 260 0.95 -8.91 5.45
N ILE A 261 0.60 -9.21 6.70
CA ILE A 261 -0.80 -9.46 7.10
C ILE A 261 -1.67 -8.21 6.94
N PHE A 262 -1.07 -7.01 7.02
CA PHE A 262 -1.80 -5.76 6.95
C PHE A 262 -2.33 -5.46 5.53
N GLU A 263 -1.79 -6.09 4.50
CA GLU A 263 -2.38 -6.10 3.16
C GLU A 263 -3.82 -6.67 3.19
N TYR A 264 -4.05 -7.73 3.95
CA TYR A 264 -5.38 -8.35 4.09
C TYR A 264 -6.28 -7.58 5.07
N ILE A 265 -5.72 -7.00 6.12
CA ILE A 265 -6.50 -6.25 7.11
C ILE A 265 -6.99 -4.92 6.53
N TYR A 266 -6.13 -4.17 5.83
CA TYR A 266 -6.40 -2.78 5.47
C TYR A 266 -6.07 -2.41 4.02
N PHE A 267 -4.80 -2.57 3.55
CA PHE A 267 -4.34 -1.90 2.34
C PHE A 267 -5.06 -2.34 1.08
N ALA A 268 -5.14 -3.64 0.82
CA ALA A 268 -5.68 -4.14 -0.42
C ALA A 268 -7.19 -3.89 -0.54
N ARG A 269 -7.66 -3.64 -1.76
CA ARG A 269 -9.09 -3.53 -2.06
C ARG A 269 -9.78 -4.87 -1.84
N LEU A 270 -11.06 -4.80 -1.45
CA LEU A 270 -11.87 -5.99 -1.16
C LEU A 270 -11.99 -6.96 -2.36
N ASP A 271 -12.00 -6.43 -3.57
CA ASP A 271 -12.09 -7.20 -4.82
C ASP A 271 -10.74 -7.74 -5.29
N SER A 272 -9.66 -7.53 -4.53
CA SER A 272 -8.34 -8.04 -4.84
C SER A 272 -8.15 -9.47 -4.33
N LYS A 273 -7.31 -10.23 -5.08
CA LYS A 273 -6.75 -11.51 -4.70
C LYS A 273 -5.24 -11.38 -4.60
N ILE A 274 -4.65 -11.77 -3.48
CA ILE A 274 -3.22 -11.72 -3.22
C ILE A 274 -2.79 -13.11 -2.73
N ASP A 275 -1.72 -13.66 -3.30
CA ASP A 275 -1.19 -14.99 -2.95
C ASP A 275 -2.29 -16.06 -2.88
N ASN A 276 -3.19 -16.04 -3.87
CA ASN A 276 -4.37 -16.92 -3.99
C ASN A 276 -5.46 -16.73 -2.92
N ILE A 277 -5.38 -15.72 -2.07
CA ILE A 277 -6.36 -15.43 -1.02
C ILE A 277 -7.20 -14.22 -1.41
N SER A 278 -8.53 -14.35 -1.36
CA SER A 278 -9.46 -13.22 -1.49
C SER A 278 -9.36 -12.32 -0.27
N VAL A 279 -9.12 -11.03 -0.49
CA VAL A 279 -9.09 -10.02 0.59
C VAL A 279 -10.44 -9.92 1.29
N TYR A 280 -11.54 -9.97 0.51
CA TYR A 280 -12.90 -9.97 1.06
C TYR A 280 -13.11 -11.13 2.04
N GLU A 281 -12.79 -12.37 1.61
CA GLU A 281 -12.97 -13.55 2.47
C GLU A 281 -12.04 -13.53 3.70
N ALA A 282 -10.81 -13.02 3.55
CA ALA A 282 -9.90 -12.86 4.69
C ALA A 282 -10.51 -11.94 5.75
N ARG A 283 -11.10 -10.81 5.35
CA ARG A 283 -11.78 -9.88 6.29
C ARG A 283 -13.05 -10.46 6.88
N ILE A 284 -13.83 -11.24 6.12
CA ILE A 284 -14.99 -11.98 6.66
C ILE A 284 -14.53 -12.93 7.77
N ARG A 285 -13.48 -13.75 7.52
CA ARG A 285 -12.93 -14.67 8.53
C ARG A 285 -12.41 -13.93 9.76
N GLY A 286 -11.76 -12.76 9.57
CA GLY A 286 -11.34 -11.90 10.68
C GLY A 286 -12.50 -11.43 11.55
N GLY A 287 -13.60 -10.99 10.93
CA GLY A 287 -14.81 -10.60 11.63
C GLY A 287 -15.45 -11.75 12.41
N ALA A 288 -15.55 -12.93 11.81
CA ALA A 288 -16.07 -14.13 12.47
C ALA A 288 -15.20 -14.54 13.69
N THR A 289 -13.87 -14.45 13.57
CA THR A 289 -12.94 -14.68 14.67
C THR A 289 -13.17 -13.70 15.82
N LEU A 290 -13.36 -12.41 15.53
CA LEU A 290 -13.67 -11.41 16.54
C LEU A 290 -14.98 -11.69 17.27
N ALA A 291 -16.01 -12.18 16.58
CA ALA A 291 -17.29 -12.53 17.19
C ALA A 291 -17.15 -13.71 18.17
N LYS A 292 -16.35 -14.72 17.84
CA LYS A 292 -16.04 -15.87 18.72
C LYS A 292 -15.25 -15.44 19.94
N THR A 293 -14.26 -14.56 19.75
CA THR A 293 -13.34 -14.15 20.83
C THR A 293 -14.00 -13.16 21.79
N TYR A 294 -14.80 -12.23 21.28
CA TYR A 294 -15.41 -11.14 22.04
C TYR A 294 -16.93 -11.07 21.79
N PRO A 295 -17.70 -12.08 22.19
CA PRO A 295 -19.15 -12.02 22.08
C PRO A 295 -19.72 -10.91 22.95
N VAL A 296 -20.82 -10.28 22.51
CA VAL A 296 -21.51 -9.23 23.23
C VAL A 296 -23.00 -9.24 22.87
N ASP A 297 -23.85 -8.90 23.82
CA ASP A 297 -25.28 -8.71 23.57
C ASP A 297 -25.50 -7.30 23.01
N ALA A 298 -25.89 -7.22 21.73
CA ALA A 298 -26.09 -5.97 21.01
C ALA A 298 -27.21 -6.12 19.97
N ASP A 299 -27.68 -4.99 19.45
CA ASP A 299 -28.83 -4.93 18.55
C ASP A 299 -28.42 -4.75 17.09
N LEU A 300 -27.17 -4.32 16.84
CA LEU A 300 -26.68 -4.00 15.51
C LEU A 300 -25.17 -4.17 15.41
N VAL A 301 -24.69 -4.79 14.34
CA VAL A 301 -23.29 -4.75 13.93
C VAL A 301 -23.15 -3.76 12.78
N CYS A 302 -22.15 -2.89 12.85
CA CYS A 302 -21.80 -1.99 11.75
C CYS A 302 -20.28 -1.88 11.59
N GLY A 303 -19.82 -1.56 10.37
CA GLY A 303 -18.41 -1.33 10.08
C GLY A 303 -18.11 0.14 9.84
N VAL A 304 -16.90 0.54 10.14
CA VAL A 304 -16.37 1.84 9.70
C VAL A 304 -16.12 1.77 8.19
N PRO A 305 -16.71 2.66 7.38
CA PRO A 305 -16.49 2.65 5.94
C PRO A 305 -15.07 3.13 5.56
N ASP A 306 -14.34 2.46 4.63
CA ASP A 306 -14.77 1.27 3.87
C ASP A 306 -14.15 -0.01 4.46
N SER A 307 -13.06 0.09 5.20
CA SER A 307 -12.20 -1.01 5.66
C SER A 307 -12.88 -1.98 6.61
N GLY A 308 -13.69 -1.46 7.55
CA GLY A 308 -14.37 -2.27 8.57
C GLY A 308 -15.62 -3.01 8.08
N LEU A 309 -16.15 -2.71 6.87
CA LEU A 309 -17.45 -3.24 6.44
C LEU A 309 -17.47 -4.76 6.26
N ALA A 310 -16.44 -5.34 5.63
CA ALA A 310 -16.38 -6.79 5.41
C ALA A 310 -16.18 -7.55 6.74
N SER A 311 -15.31 -7.06 7.62
CA SER A 311 -15.13 -7.65 8.96
C SER A 311 -16.40 -7.54 9.82
N ALA A 312 -17.14 -6.42 9.73
CA ALA A 312 -18.45 -6.28 10.38
C ALA A 312 -19.47 -7.28 9.85
N LYS A 313 -19.47 -7.54 8.56
CA LYS A 313 -20.33 -8.56 7.95
C LYS A 313 -19.99 -9.95 8.50
N GLY A 314 -18.68 -10.31 8.57
CA GLY A 314 -18.25 -11.58 9.14
C GLY A 314 -18.59 -11.71 10.64
N TYR A 315 -18.45 -10.62 11.40
CA TYR A 315 -18.89 -10.58 12.81
C TYR A 315 -20.41 -10.82 12.94
N SER A 316 -21.21 -10.17 12.10
CA SER A 316 -22.67 -10.34 12.11
C SER A 316 -23.09 -11.77 11.77
N GLU A 317 -22.51 -12.38 10.76
CA GLU A 317 -22.83 -13.75 10.34
C GLU A 317 -22.51 -14.77 11.43
N GLU A 318 -21.41 -14.62 12.14
CA GLU A 318 -20.98 -15.52 13.21
C GLU A 318 -21.78 -15.31 14.50
N SER A 319 -22.05 -14.05 14.87
CA SER A 319 -22.76 -13.72 16.11
C SER A 319 -24.27 -13.83 16.02
N GLY A 320 -24.84 -13.82 14.81
CA GLY A 320 -26.29 -13.73 14.57
C GLY A 320 -26.88 -12.34 14.80
N ILE A 321 -26.09 -11.34 15.22
CA ILE A 321 -26.55 -9.96 15.40
C ILE A 321 -26.72 -9.31 14.02
N PRO A 322 -27.85 -8.62 13.73
CA PRO A 322 -28.11 -8.03 12.42
C PRO A 322 -27.02 -7.03 11.97
N PHE A 323 -26.58 -7.13 10.71
CA PHE A 323 -25.72 -6.13 10.08
C PHE A 323 -26.51 -4.92 9.60
N GLY A 324 -25.97 -3.72 9.77
CA GLY A 324 -26.55 -2.50 9.20
C GLY A 324 -25.53 -1.40 8.99
N LEU A 325 -25.86 -0.45 8.12
CA LEU A 325 -25.01 0.71 7.85
C LEU A 325 -25.32 1.81 8.87
N ALA A 326 -24.45 2.01 9.86
CA ALA A 326 -24.56 3.14 10.80
C ALA A 326 -24.02 4.45 10.21
N PHE A 327 -23.13 4.35 9.22
CA PHE A 327 -22.49 5.50 8.58
C PHE A 327 -22.78 5.52 7.08
N HIS A 328 -22.93 6.73 6.55
CA HIS A 328 -22.91 7.00 5.12
C HIS A 328 -21.65 7.80 4.77
N LYS A 329 -20.85 7.27 3.86
CA LYS A 329 -19.66 7.94 3.32
C LYS A 329 -20.03 8.71 2.07
N ASN A 330 -19.74 10.02 2.06
CA ASN A 330 -19.93 10.84 0.88
C ASN A 330 -18.78 10.60 -0.11
N SER A 331 -19.06 9.82 -1.16
CA SER A 331 -18.09 9.44 -2.19
C SER A 331 -17.63 10.62 -3.08
N TYR A 332 -18.36 11.74 -3.08
CA TYR A 332 -18.02 12.94 -3.85
C TYR A 332 -17.04 13.86 -3.12
N VAL A 333 -16.80 13.63 -1.83
CA VAL A 333 -15.81 14.36 -1.05
C VAL A 333 -14.54 13.53 -1.01
N GLY A 334 -13.58 13.88 -1.87
CA GLY A 334 -12.24 13.30 -1.86
C GLY A 334 -11.50 13.55 -0.53
N ARG A 335 -10.32 12.97 -0.35
CA ARG A 335 -9.41 13.40 0.73
C ARG A 335 -9.03 14.84 0.47
N THR A 336 -9.57 15.75 1.25
CA THR A 336 -9.26 17.18 1.17
C THR A 336 -7.84 17.39 1.63
N PHE A 337 -7.02 17.95 0.74
CA PHE A 337 -5.72 18.51 1.09
C PHE A 337 -5.84 19.41 2.30
N ILE A 338 -4.81 19.41 3.11
CA ILE A 338 -4.63 20.10 4.40
C ILE A 338 -5.38 21.42 4.46
N LYS A 339 -6.43 21.48 5.28
CA LYS A 339 -7.07 22.76 5.61
C LYS A 339 -6.38 23.38 6.83
N PRO A 340 -6.09 24.69 6.79
CA PRO A 340 -5.19 25.32 7.76
C PRO A 340 -5.76 25.44 9.19
N THR A 341 -7.08 25.36 9.40
CA THR A 341 -7.66 25.57 10.73
C THR A 341 -8.36 24.33 11.30
N GLN A 342 -8.35 24.19 12.64
CA GLN A 342 -9.00 23.12 13.39
C GLN A 342 -10.50 23.03 13.06
N LYS A 343 -11.19 24.17 12.98
CA LYS A 343 -12.63 24.26 12.73
C LYS A 343 -13.01 23.81 11.31
N GLU A 344 -12.17 24.08 10.32
CA GLU A 344 -12.37 23.60 8.94
C GLU A 344 -12.12 22.10 8.80
N ARG A 345 -11.21 21.54 9.61
CA ARG A 345 -10.94 20.10 9.66
C ARG A 345 -12.12 19.34 10.26
N GLU A 346 -12.68 19.81 11.37
CA GLU A 346 -13.88 19.25 12.01
C GLU A 346 -15.10 19.27 11.07
N SER A 347 -15.28 20.36 10.34
CA SER A 347 -16.32 20.49 9.31
C SER A 347 -16.12 19.51 8.16
N SER A 348 -14.88 19.25 7.76
CA SER A 348 -14.55 18.31 6.67
C SER A 348 -14.88 16.85 7.02
N VAL A 349 -14.68 16.44 8.28
CA VAL A 349 -15.07 15.09 8.74
C VAL A 349 -16.59 14.91 8.69
N LYS A 350 -17.34 15.91 9.14
CA LYS A 350 -18.84 15.87 9.08
C LYS A 350 -19.39 15.82 7.66
N ILE A 351 -18.70 16.44 6.70
CA ILE A 351 -19.11 16.40 5.28
C ILE A 351 -18.79 15.04 4.68
N LYS A 352 -17.73 14.37 5.14
CA LYS A 352 -17.26 13.10 4.57
C LYS A 352 -18.01 11.89 5.11
N LEU A 353 -18.40 11.91 6.39
CA LEU A 353 -19.05 10.79 7.06
C LEU A 353 -20.25 11.27 7.88
N SER A 354 -21.42 10.72 7.64
CA SER A 354 -22.66 11.05 8.36
C SER A 354 -23.22 9.81 9.03
N VAL A 355 -23.78 9.95 10.23
CA VAL A 355 -24.48 8.86 10.93
C VAL A 355 -25.93 8.75 10.45
N LEU A 356 -26.39 7.54 10.22
CA LEU A 356 -27.79 7.25 9.91
C LEU A 356 -28.58 7.09 11.21
N GLU A 357 -29.13 8.21 11.73
CA GLU A 357 -29.82 8.27 13.03
C GLU A 357 -30.95 7.24 13.11
N SER A 358 -31.73 7.05 12.05
CA SER A 358 -32.82 6.06 11.99
C SER A 358 -32.36 4.61 12.22
N VAL A 359 -31.10 4.31 11.95
CA VAL A 359 -30.51 2.97 12.15
C VAL A 359 -29.93 2.81 13.54
N VAL A 360 -29.42 3.90 14.13
CA VAL A 360 -28.57 3.91 15.33
C VAL A 360 -29.39 4.16 16.60
N LYS A 361 -30.41 5.00 16.54
CA LYS A 361 -31.14 5.52 17.70
C LYS A 361 -31.74 4.41 18.59
N GLY A 362 -31.40 4.46 19.87
CA GLY A 362 -31.89 3.54 20.89
C GLY A 362 -31.23 2.15 20.85
N LYS A 363 -30.19 1.94 20.04
CA LYS A 363 -29.53 0.63 19.86
C LYS A 363 -28.19 0.53 20.57
N ARG A 364 -27.87 -0.69 21.00
CA ARG A 364 -26.53 -1.13 21.38
C ARG A 364 -25.79 -1.60 20.12
N ILE A 365 -24.63 -1.05 19.85
CA ILE A 365 -23.93 -1.20 18.56
C ILE A 365 -22.60 -1.90 18.75
N VAL A 366 -22.32 -2.89 17.93
CA VAL A 366 -20.96 -3.39 17.69
C VAL A 366 -20.37 -2.61 16.50
N LEU A 367 -19.37 -1.79 16.77
CA LEU A 367 -18.62 -1.03 15.78
C LEU A 367 -17.32 -1.78 15.44
N VAL A 368 -17.19 -2.22 14.18
CA VAL A 368 -16.00 -2.92 13.71
C VAL A 368 -15.14 -1.99 12.85
N ASP A 369 -13.84 -1.93 13.17
CA ASP A 369 -12.85 -1.18 12.39
C ASP A 369 -11.60 -2.03 12.13
N ASP A 370 -10.69 -1.57 11.26
CA ASP A 370 -9.46 -2.29 10.94
C ASP A 370 -8.41 -2.17 12.03
N SER A 371 -8.20 -0.97 12.58
CA SER A 371 -7.06 -0.68 13.48
C SER A 371 -7.27 0.58 14.33
N ILE A 372 -6.56 0.65 15.45
CA ILE A 372 -6.42 1.88 16.27
C ILE A 372 -4.93 2.20 16.39
N VAL A 373 -4.53 3.38 15.89
CA VAL A 373 -3.16 3.88 16.01
C VAL A 373 -3.04 4.95 17.08
N ARG A 374 -3.79 6.06 16.92
CA ARG A 374 -3.80 7.20 17.88
C ARG A 374 -5.09 7.31 18.70
N GLY A 375 -6.14 6.59 18.32
CA GLY A 375 -7.44 6.58 19.01
C GLY A 375 -8.38 7.75 18.69
N THR A 376 -7.90 8.84 18.09
CA THR A 376 -8.71 10.05 17.83
C THR A 376 -9.85 9.82 16.85
N THR A 377 -9.63 9.08 15.79
CA THR A 377 -10.66 8.77 14.77
C THR A 377 -11.80 7.98 15.37
N ILE A 378 -11.49 6.87 16.03
CA ILE A 378 -12.51 5.99 16.62
C ILE A 378 -13.29 6.71 17.74
N SER A 379 -12.64 7.54 18.56
CA SER A 379 -13.29 8.36 19.58
C SER A 379 -14.31 9.33 18.97
N ASN A 380 -13.97 9.96 17.85
CA ASN A 380 -14.90 10.83 17.12
C ASN A 380 -16.11 10.06 16.56
N LEU A 381 -15.89 8.86 16.01
CA LEU A 381 -16.96 8.01 15.49
C LEU A 381 -17.92 7.58 16.60
N ILE A 382 -17.39 7.17 17.76
CA ILE A 382 -18.19 6.84 18.96
C ILE A 382 -19.01 8.05 19.40
N THR A 383 -18.39 9.23 19.47
CA THR A 383 -19.08 10.47 19.81
C THR A 383 -20.23 10.78 18.83
N MET A 384 -20.04 10.54 17.53
CA MET A 384 -21.09 10.74 16.53
C MET A 384 -22.23 9.74 16.73
N LEU A 385 -21.95 8.45 16.99
CA LEU A 385 -22.96 7.43 17.27
C LEU A 385 -23.76 7.76 18.54
N ARG A 386 -23.09 8.18 19.62
CA ARG A 386 -23.75 8.60 20.86
C ARG A 386 -24.70 9.80 20.65
N LYS A 387 -24.23 10.82 19.90
CA LYS A 387 -25.08 11.98 19.54
C LYS A 387 -26.29 11.61 18.71
N ALA A 388 -26.18 10.55 17.88
CA ALA A 388 -27.28 10.01 17.09
C ALA A 388 -28.20 9.07 17.91
N GLY A 389 -27.93 8.88 19.22
CA GLY A 389 -28.78 8.16 20.16
C GLY A 389 -28.41 6.68 20.35
N ALA A 390 -27.20 6.25 20.03
CA ALA A 390 -26.71 4.93 20.43
C ALA A 390 -26.64 4.82 21.95
N THR A 391 -27.14 3.73 22.51
CA THR A 391 -27.16 3.48 23.96
C THR A 391 -25.85 2.86 24.43
N GLU A 392 -25.29 1.95 23.64
CA GLU A 392 -23.97 1.35 23.87
C GLU A 392 -23.17 1.27 22.57
N VAL A 393 -21.83 1.34 22.67
CA VAL A 393 -20.91 1.17 21.54
C VAL A 393 -19.77 0.25 21.93
N HIS A 394 -19.80 -0.96 21.41
CA HIS A 394 -18.80 -2.01 21.60
C HIS A 394 -17.86 -2.04 20.41
N VAL A 395 -16.58 -1.74 20.62
CA VAL A 395 -15.59 -1.64 19.54
C VAL A 395 -14.88 -2.98 19.33
N ARG A 396 -14.73 -3.38 18.07
CA ARG A 396 -13.99 -4.59 17.64
C ARG A 396 -13.03 -4.22 16.55
N ILE A 397 -11.75 -4.55 16.72
CA ILE A 397 -10.66 -4.15 15.84
C ILE A 397 -10.07 -5.39 15.18
N SER A 398 -10.03 -5.39 13.83
CA SER A 398 -9.58 -6.54 13.04
C SER A 398 -8.07 -6.75 13.07
N SER A 399 -7.28 -5.81 13.61
CA SER A 399 -5.86 -6.00 13.90
C SER A 399 -5.59 -6.22 15.38
N PRO A 400 -4.46 -6.82 15.75
CA PRO A 400 -3.88 -6.66 17.07
C PRO A 400 -3.49 -5.20 17.35
N PRO A 401 -3.22 -4.83 18.63
CA PRO A 401 -2.68 -3.51 18.94
C PRO A 401 -1.33 -3.26 18.25
N PHE A 402 -1.15 -2.09 17.63
CA PHE A 402 0.14 -1.68 17.11
C PHE A 402 1.09 -1.32 18.27
N LEU A 403 2.16 -2.08 18.40
CA LEU A 403 3.15 -1.90 19.48
C LEU A 403 4.51 -1.42 18.94
N TYR A 404 4.82 -1.69 17.65
CA TYR A 404 6.13 -1.46 17.06
C TYR A 404 6.00 -0.81 15.67
N PRO A 405 7.01 -0.03 15.24
CA PRO A 405 7.03 0.59 13.92
C PRO A 405 7.17 -0.47 12.81
N CYS A 406 6.76 -0.10 11.61
CA CYS A 406 7.02 -0.89 10.41
C CYS A 406 8.23 -0.32 9.67
N TYR A 407 9.18 -1.19 9.26
CA TYR A 407 10.36 -0.81 8.47
C TYR A 407 10.20 -1.20 6.98
N PHE A 408 9.06 -1.73 6.57
CA PHE A 408 8.84 -2.36 5.26
C PHE A 408 7.90 -1.56 4.35
N GLY A 409 7.69 -0.27 4.64
CA GLY A 409 6.95 0.63 3.76
C GLY A 409 5.52 0.93 4.21
N THR A 410 5.09 0.49 5.41
CA THR A 410 3.89 1.00 6.07
C THR A 410 4.28 2.14 6.99
N ASP A 411 3.69 3.31 6.82
CA ASP A 411 3.93 4.44 7.73
C ASP A 411 3.20 4.21 9.06
N VAL A 412 3.72 3.28 9.84
CA VAL A 412 3.37 3.12 11.26
C VAL A 412 4.30 4.05 12.02
N PRO A 413 3.74 5.09 12.67
CA PRO A 413 4.53 6.11 13.33
C PRO A 413 5.44 5.51 14.42
N SER A 414 6.44 6.28 14.84
CA SER A 414 7.33 5.89 15.94
C SER A 414 6.54 5.48 17.18
N ASN A 415 7.12 4.63 18.02
CA ASN A 415 6.50 4.11 19.27
C ASN A 415 5.79 5.19 20.08
N LYS A 416 6.29 6.43 20.08
CA LYS A 416 5.70 7.56 20.84
C LYS A 416 4.31 7.98 20.37
N GLN A 417 3.92 7.61 19.16
CA GLN A 417 2.63 7.98 18.57
C GLN A 417 1.62 6.81 18.57
N LEU A 418 2.07 5.61 18.93
CA LEU A 418 1.22 4.42 19.04
C LEU A 418 0.54 4.40 20.40
N ILE A 419 -0.79 4.54 20.46
CA ILE A 419 -1.53 4.59 21.73
C ILE A 419 -1.31 3.30 22.53
N ALA A 420 -1.28 2.15 21.88
CA ALA A 420 -1.12 0.85 22.52
C ALA A 420 0.32 0.58 23.04
N SER A 421 1.31 1.39 22.65
CA SER A 421 2.68 1.28 23.20
C SER A 421 2.79 1.82 24.63
N SER A 422 1.83 2.66 25.06
CA SER A 422 1.85 3.35 26.37
C SER A 422 0.59 3.16 27.21
N HIS A 423 -0.48 2.60 26.64
CA HIS A 423 -1.76 2.40 27.32
C HIS A 423 -2.23 0.95 27.17
N SER A 424 -2.81 0.42 28.24
CA SER A 424 -3.51 -0.87 28.22
C SER A 424 -4.79 -0.80 27.39
N THR A 425 -5.31 -1.93 26.97
CA THR A 425 -6.59 -2.02 26.24
C THR A 425 -7.74 -1.35 27.02
N GLU A 426 -7.74 -1.47 28.36
CA GLU A 426 -8.77 -0.86 29.20
C GLU A 426 -8.64 0.67 29.25
N GLU A 427 -7.43 1.20 29.34
CA GLU A 427 -7.18 2.65 29.29
C GLU A 427 -7.56 3.22 27.92
N ILE A 428 -7.24 2.51 26.83
CA ILE A 428 -7.65 2.89 25.46
C ILE A 428 -9.18 2.89 25.37
N ARG A 429 -9.86 1.84 25.87
CA ARG A 429 -11.33 1.76 25.90
C ARG A 429 -11.95 2.99 26.55
N GLN A 430 -11.45 3.36 27.74
CA GLN A 430 -11.93 4.53 28.46
C GLN A 430 -11.66 5.83 27.68
N GLN A 431 -10.48 5.99 27.13
CA GLN A 431 -10.09 7.18 26.38
C GLN A 431 -10.91 7.40 25.12
N ILE A 432 -11.26 6.32 24.39
CA ILE A 432 -12.10 6.40 23.18
C ILE A 432 -13.60 6.49 23.50
N GLY A 433 -14.01 6.22 24.75
CA GLY A 433 -15.40 6.30 25.21
C GLY A 433 -16.26 5.10 24.81
N ALA A 434 -15.65 3.92 24.60
CA ALA A 434 -16.35 2.69 24.26
C ALA A 434 -16.84 1.94 25.50
N ASP A 435 -17.96 1.20 25.41
CA ASP A 435 -18.47 0.34 26.46
C ASP A 435 -17.63 -0.95 26.59
N SER A 436 -17.13 -1.47 25.46
CA SER A 436 -16.12 -2.52 25.44
C SER A 436 -15.18 -2.38 24.25
N LEU A 437 -13.96 -2.88 24.36
CA LEU A 437 -12.96 -2.91 23.30
C LEU A 437 -12.34 -4.31 23.20
N GLY A 438 -12.31 -4.85 21.98
CA GLY A 438 -11.63 -6.11 21.67
C GLY A 438 -10.77 -5.97 20.41
N TYR A 439 -9.50 -6.34 20.53
CA TYR A 439 -8.56 -6.44 19.40
C TYR A 439 -8.45 -7.88 18.93
N MET A 440 -8.18 -8.08 17.64
CA MET A 440 -7.82 -9.41 17.12
C MET A 440 -6.65 -9.98 17.92
N PRO A 441 -6.77 -11.18 18.50
CA PRO A 441 -5.62 -11.85 19.09
C PRO A 441 -4.56 -12.14 18.02
N ILE A 442 -3.28 -11.97 18.38
CA ILE A 442 -2.19 -12.12 17.41
C ILE A 442 -2.05 -13.56 16.89
N GLU A 443 -2.37 -14.54 17.71
CA GLU A 443 -2.40 -15.97 17.37
C GLU A 443 -3.52 -16.33 16.40
N GLU A 444 -4.60 -15.54 16.38
CA GLU A 444 -5.77 -15.77 15.54
C GLU A 444 -5.66 -15.12 14.14
N LEU A 445 -4.62 -14.31 13.90
CA LEU A 445 -4.38 -13.70 12.59
C LEU A 445 -4.26 -14.73 11.47
N GLN A 446 -3.74 -15.93 11.80
CA GLN A 446 -3.59 -17.00 10.83
C GLN A 446 -4.92 -17.48 10.25
N ASN A 447 -6.02 -17.37 11.02
CA ASN A 447 -7.37 -17.73 10.56
C ASN A 447 -7.84 -16.89 9.37
N MET A 448 -7.32 -15.67 9.22
CA MET A 448 -7.66 -14.81 8.09
C MET A 448 -7.13 -15.34 6.76
N VAL A 449 -5.94 -15.95 6.77
CA VAL A 449 -5.14 -16.25 5.57
C VAL A 449 -4.75 -17.73 5.43
N GLY A 450 -5.24 -18.62 6.32
CA GLY A 450 -4.92 -20.07 6.28
C GLY A 450 -3.43 -20.32 6.54
N ASP A 451 -2.79 -21.14 5.71
CA ASP A 451 -1.38 -21.54 5.91
C ASP A 451 -0.35 -20.57 5.36
N LEU A 452 -0.77 -19.37 4.88
CA LEU A 452 0.16 -18.38 4.33
C LEU A 452 1.10 -17.87 5.44
N PRO A 453 2.44 -17.98 5.30
CA PRO A 453 3.36 -17.40 6.28
C PRO A 453 3.25 -15.89 6.31
N ILE A 454 3.02 -15.30 7.49
CA ILE A 454 2.77 -13.86 7.64
C ILE A 454 3.86 -13.11 8.38
N CYS A 455 4.09 -11.86 7.98
CA CYS A 455 4.77 -10.84 8.77
C CYS A 455 3.74 -10.14 9.66
N ARG A 456 4.01 -10.07 10.95
CA ARG A 456 3.19 -9.41 11.97
C ARG A 456 4.06 -8.58 12.92
N ALA A 457 5.24 -8.16 12.46
CA ALA A 457 6.27 -7.53 13.27
C ALA A 457 5.81 -6.21 13.94
N CYS A 458 4.88 -5.48 13.32
CA CYS A 458 4.27 -4.28 13.91
C CYS A 458 3.44 -4.57 15.19
N PHE A 459 3.12 -5.85 15.45
CA PHE A 459 2.38 -6.29 16.63
C PHE A 459 3.27 -7.00 17.67
N ASP A 460 4.32 -7.73 17.26
CA ASP A 460 5.11 -8.60 18.14
C ASP A 460 6.64 -8.40 18.06
N SER A 461 7.12 -7.45 17.27
CA SER A 461 8.56 -7.17 17.02
C SER A 461 9.37 -8.29 16.33
N HIS A 462 8.72 -9.35 15.85
CA HIS A 462 9.41 -10.42 15.14
C HIS A 462 9.58 -10.06 13.66
N TYR A 463 10.59 -9.28 13.37
CA TYR A 463 10.90 -8.87 11.99
C TYR A 463 11.53 -10.02 11.20
N PRO A 464 11.16 -10.23 9.92
CA PRO A 464 11.70 -11.32 9.09
C PRO A 464 13.17 -11.15 8.71
N MET A 465 13.72 -9.95 8.92
CA MET A 465 15.12 -9.62 8.68
C MET A 465 15.63 -8.63 9.72
N GLU A 466 16.95 -8.43 9.77
CA GLU A 466 17.56 -7.41 10.63
C GLU A 466 17.09 -6.01 10.22
N VAL A 467 16.64 -5.22 11.18
CA VAL A 467 16.15 -3.86 10.99
C VAL A 467 17.06 -2.87 11.72
N PRO A 468 17.10 -1.59 11.31
CA PRO A 468 17.92 -0.58 11.97
C PRO A 468 17.59 -0.43 13.45
N LYS A 469 18.61 -0.28 14.29
CA LYS A 469 18.49 -0.13 15.76
C LYS A 469 18.02 1.28 16.18
N GLN A 470 18.02 2.25 15.28
CA GLN A 470 17.62 3.64 15.53
C GLN A 470 16.46 4.04 14.62
N ASP A 471 15.61 4.93 15.12
CA ASP A 471 14.47 5.49 14.39
C ASP A 471 15.00 6.37 13.24
N ILE A 472 15.04 5.81 12.03
CA ILE A 472 15.61 6.45 10.83
C ILE A 472 14.79 7.66 10.39
N SER A 473 13.50 7.73 10.76
CA SER A 473 12.61 8.85 10.40
C SER A 473 13.14 10.22 10.88
N ALA A 474 13.88 10.25 12.01
CA ALA A 474 14.45 11.46 12.57
C ALA A 474 15.74 11.95 11.84
N LEU A 475 16.41 11.06 11.09
CA LEU A 475 17.67 11.37 10.38
C LEU A 475 17.45 11.84 8.94
N LEU A 476 16.27 11.56 8.36
CA LEU A 476 15.91 11.98 7.00
C LEU A 476 15.23 13.34 6.96
N GLU A 477 14.85 13.91 8.12
CA GLU A 477 14.25 15.25 8.26
C GLU A 477 15.30 16.35 8.58
N SER A 478 16.55 16.01 8.79
CA SER A 478 17.67 16.94 8.97
C SER A 478 18.43 17.15 7.66
#